data_7fb26a1d78fe978525f18b016a072caf
#
_entry.id   7fb26a1d78fe978525f18b016a072caf
#
_cell.length_a   1.000
_cell.length_b   1.000
_cell.length_c   1.000
_cell.angle_alpha   90.00
_cell.angle_beta   90.00
_cell.angle_gamma   90.00
#
_symmetry.space_group_name_H-M   'P 1'
#
loop_
_entity.id
_entity.type
_entity.pdbx_description
1 polymer ?
#
loop_
_entity_poly.entity_id
_entity_poly.type
_entity_poly.pdbx_seq_one_letter_code
_entity_poly.pdbx_strand_id
1 'polypeptide(L)'
;MLVPHRVGAAEPARAEARELAALAAAKGCVLQVGHVERFNPVLHALEAQLKNPRFLEVTRLSPFPNRSTDIGVVLDLMIHDIEIILHLVRSPVESIDAVGIPVLSRGEDIANVRFRFANGCVANVTASRISQERVRKIRVFQENAYLSLDYKNQSGYLLRLAREDEKESSGLGKLISLATDSKIVTDFSGHRIVREPVEVEKGEPLRIELESFLQCAREGLKPRVTGLAAADALDLALEITRRIEESDPRRAG
;
A
#
# COMPACT_ATOMS: atom_id res chain seq x y z
N MET A 1 -3.43 -19.99 -10.00
CA MET A 1 -2.60 -20.30 -11.18
C MET A 1 -1.14 -20.12 -10.76
N LEU A 2 -0.34 -21.18 -10.72
CA LEU A 2 1.05 -21.16 -10.26
C LEU A 2 1.92 -20.62 -11.40
N VAL A 3 2.56 -19.48 -11.20
CA VAL A 3 3.56 -18.95 -12.14
C VAL A 3 4.91 -19.55 -11.78
N PRO A 4 5.58 -20.28 -12.67
CA PRO A 4 6.88 -20.87 -12.38
C PRO A 4 7.97 -19.81 -12.28
N HIS A 5 8.81 -19.93 -11.25
CA HIS A 5 9.98 -19.08 -11.01
C HIS A 5 11.09 -19.30 -12.00
N ARG A 6 11.07 -18.58 -13.10
CA ARG A 6 12.25 -18.34 -13.96
C ARG A 6 12.10 -16.95 -14.58
N VAL A 7 13.20 -16.24 -14.76
CA VAL A 7 13.25 -14.96 -15.49
C VAL A 7 12.49 -15.04 -16.84
N GLY A 8 12.49 -16.22 -17.48
CA GLY A 8 11.69 -16.49 -18.68
C GLY A 8 10.17 -16.60 -18.49
N ALA A 9 9.65 -16.60 -17.24
CA ALA A 9 8.21 -16.65 -16.97
C ALA A 9 7.61 -15.26 -16.67
N ALA A 10 8.42 -14.23 -16.48
CA ALA A 10 7.95 -12.87 -16.16
C ALA A 10 7.24 -12.23 -17.35
N GLU A 11 7.80 -12.29 -18.55
CA GLU A 11 7.20 -11.71 -19.76
C GLU A 11 5.85 -12.36 -20.13
N PRO A 12 5.72 -13.71 -20.13
CA PRO A 12 4.42 -14.36 -20.31
C PRO A 12 3.39 -13.91 -19.27
N ALA A 13 3.74 -13.82 -17.99
CA ALA A 13 2.81 -13.39 -16.93
C ALA A 13 2.32 -11.95 -17.12
N ARG A 14 3.19 -11.04 -17.53
CA ARG A 14 2.82 -9.65 -17.89
C ARG A 14 1.84 -9.61 -19.06
N ALA A 15 2.17 -10.34 -20.14
CA ALA A 15 1.34 -10.40 -21.33
C ALA A 15 -0.04 -10.98 -21.02
N GLU A 16 -0.11 -12.10 -20.32
CA GLU A 16 -1.36 -12.75 -19.91
C GLU A 16 -2.24 -11.86 -19.04
N ALA A 17 -1.66 -11.13 -18.06
CA ALA A 17 -2.42 -10.22 -17.20
C ALA A 17 -3.07 -9.09 -18.03
N ARG A 18 -2.34 -8.50 -18.97
CA ARG A 18 -2.86 -7.44 -19.86
C ARG A 18 -3.86 -7.99 -20.87
N GLU A 19 -3.64 -9.16 -21.41
CA GLU A 19 -4.58 -9.85 -22.31
C GLU A 19 -5.90 -10.14 -21.61
N LEU A 20 -5.87 -10.67 -20.39
CA LEU A 20 -7.08 -10.91 -19.59
C LEU A 20 -7.85 -9.62 -19.31
N ALA A 21 -7.15 -8.54 -18.99
CA ALA A 21 -7.78 -7.23 -18.77
C ALA A 21 -8.43 -6.70 -20.06
N ALA A 22 -7.75 -6.82 -21.20
CA ALA A 22 -8.26 -6.40 -22.49
C ALA A 22 -9.46 -7.26 -22.93
N LEU A 23 -9.38 -8.58 -22.74
CA LEU A 23 -10.47 -9.51 -23.05
C LEU A 23 -11.71 -9.22 -22.23
N ALA A 24 -11.56 -9.00 -20.92
CA ALA A 24 -12.69 -8.63 -20.06
C ALA A 24 -13.36 -7.34 -20.54
N ALA A 25 -12.58 -6.31 -20.86
CA ALA A 25 -13.08 -5.05 -21.40
C ALA A 25 -13.81 -5.24 -22.73
N ALA A 26 -13.23 -6.02 -23.66
CA ALA A 26 -13.83 -6.30 -24.97
C ALA A 26 -15.14 -7.10 -24.89
N LYS A 27 -15.29 -7.92 -23.85
CA LYS A 27 -16.51 -8.71 -23.59
C LYS A 27 -17.52 -8.00 -22.68
N GLY A 28 -17.22 -6.79 -22.23
CA GLY A 28 -18.09 -6.09 -21.26
C GLY A 28 -18.20 -6.80 -19.91
N CYS A 29 -17.20 -7.63 -19.55
CA CYS A 29 -17.19 -8.36 -18.29
C CYS A 29 -16.47 -7.55 -17.21
N VAL A 30 -17.00 -7.61 -15.98
CA VAL A 30 -16.34 -7.04 -14.82
C VAL A 30 -15.19 -7.94 -14.38
N LEU A 31 -13.96 -7.41 -14.42
CA LEU A 31 -12.76 -8.06 -13.90
C LEU A 31 -12.24 -7.29 -12.70
N GLN A 32 -12.36 -7.86 -11.51
CA GLN A 32 -11.77 -7.36 -10.27
C GLN A 32 -10.67 -8.30 -9.79
N VAL A 33 -9.55 -7.75 -9.32
CA VAL A 33 -8.45 -8.54 -8.77
C VAL A 33 -8.41 -8.39 -7.25
N GLY A 34 -8.14 -9.50 -6.55
CA GLY A 34 -8.22 -9.63 -5.10
C GLY A 34 -7.08 -8.94 -4.33
N HIS A 35 -6.92 -7.63 -4.47
CA HIS A 35 -6.10 -6.82 -3.58
C HIS A 35 -6.93 -6.37 -2.37
N VAL A 36 -7.22 -7.30 -1.47
CA VAL A 36 -8.16 -7.17 -0.35
C VAL A 36 -7.93 -5.90 0.50
N GLU A 37 -6.67 -5.50 0.71
CA GLU A 37 -6.35 -4.31 1.51
C GLU A 37 -6.84 -3.00 0.87
N ARG A 38 -7.16 -2.98 -0.43
CA ARG A 38 -7.83 -1.84 -1.10
C ARG A 38 -9.25 -1.59 -0.58
N PHE A 39 -9.83 -2.59 0.07
CA PHE A 39 -11.16 -2.53 0.68
C PHE A 39 -11.09 -2.37 2.19
N ASN A 40 -9.89 -2.19 2.74
CA ASN A 40 -9.72 -1.94 4.16
C ASN A 40 -10.27 -0.55 4.52
N PRO A 41 -11.19 -0.45 5.50
CA PRO A 41 -11.82 0.82 5.86
C PRO A 41 -10.82 1.92 6.22
N VAL A 42 -9.67 1.57 6.80
CA VAL A 42 -8.64 2.55 7.16
C VAL A 42 -8.01 3.22 5.93
N LEU A 43 -7.97 2.54 4.78
CA LEU A 43 -7.48 3.12 3.54
C LEU A 43 -8.44 4.20 3.01
N HIS A 44 -9.74 3.99 3.14
CA HIS A 44 -10.74 5.01 2.78
C HIS A 44 -10.57 6.29 3.58
N ALA A 45 -10.34 6.14 4.90
CA ALA A 45 -10.10 7.28 5.77
C ALA A 45 -8.81 8.02 5.36
N LEU A 46 -7.77 7.29 4.91
CA LEU A 46 -6.56 7.90 4.34
C LEU A 46 -6.88 8.68 3.07
N GLU A 47 -7.58 8.07 2.12
CA GLU A 47 -7.90 8.68 0.82
C GLU A 47 -8.64 10.02 0.98
N ALA A 48 -9.54 10.11 1.96
CA ALA A 48 -10.27 11.34 2.27
C ALA A 48 -9.37 12.48 2.77
N GLN A 49 -8.24 12.16 3.39
CA GLN A 49 -7.29 13.13 3.96
C GLN A 49 -6.08 13.39 3.03
N LEU A 50 -5.92 12.58 1.99
CA LEU A 50 -4.78 12.65 1.09
C LEU A 50 -4.97 13.78 0.08
N LYS A 51 -3.95 14.67 -0.02
CA LYS A 51 -3.94 15.76 -1.00
C LYS A 51 -2.84 15.58 -2.04
N ASN A 52 -1.60 15.61 -1.57
CA ASN A 52 -0.41 15.50 -2.43
C ASN A 52 0.69 14.78 -1.65
N PRO A 53 0.75 13.45 -1.69
CA PRO A 53 1.75 12.69 -0.94
C PRO A 53 3.16 13.01 -1.46
N ARG A 54 4.08 13.28 -0.53
CA ARG A 54 5.49 13.56 -0.83
C ARG A 54 6.38 12.39 -0.48
N PHE A 55 6.01 11.65 0.57
CA PHE A 55 6.75 10.48 0.99
C PHE A 55 5.78 9.45 1.60
N LEU A 56 5.97 8.18 1.22
CA LEU A 56 5.26 7.04 1.78
C LEU A 56 6.25 6.07 2.40
N GLU A 57 5.90 5.51 3.53
CA GLU A 57 6.61 4.41 4.17
C GLU A 57 5.63 3.29 4.45
N VAL A 58 5.88 2.10 3.89
CA VAL A 58 5.02 0.93 4.01
C VAL A 58 5.80 -0.22 4.62
N THR A 59 5.22 -0.85 5.62
CA THR A 59 5.82 -2.00 6.30
C THR A 59 4.81 -3.13 6.41
N ARG A 60 5.16 -4.28 5.81
CA ARG A 60 4.40 -5.52 5.87
C ARG A 60 5.27 -6.64 6.38
N LEU A 61 5.04 -7.05 7.62
CA LEU A 61 5.75 -8.15 8.27
C LEU A 61 4.79 -9.30 8.57
N SER A 62 5.23 -10.52 8.35
CA SER A 62 4.46 -11.73 8.57
C SER A 62 5.38 -12.84 9.10
N PRO A 63 4.89 -13.74 9.97
CA PRO A 63 5.57 -15.00 10.24
C PRO A 63 5.71 -15.84 8.98
N PHE A 64 6.71 -16.74 8.98
CA PHE A 64 6.97 -17.62 7.85
C PHE A 64 5.74 -18.50 7.56
N PRO A 65 5.20 -18.45 6.34
CA PRO A 65 4.02 -19.24 5.98
C PRO A 65 4.41 -20.67 5.62
N ASN A 66 3.51 -21.63 5.85
CA ASN A 66 3.67 -23.00 5.37
C ASN A 66 3.24 -23.18 3.89
N ARG A 67 3.03 -22.07 3.15
CA ARG A 67 2.54 -22.05 1.75
C ARG A 67 3.26 -20.97 0.98
N SER A 68 3.16 -21.02 -0.36
CA SER A 68 3.73 -20.00 -1.27
C SER A 68 5.23 -19.76 -1.06
N THR A 69 5.98 -20.79 -0.66
CA THR A 69 7.44 -20.72 -0.48
C THR A 69 8.20 -20.86 -1.79
N ASP A 70 7.48 -21.14 -2.87
CA ASP A 70 7.94 -21.21 -4.26
C ASP A 70 8.06 -19.84 -4.92
N ILE A 71 7.38 -18.80 -4.37
CA ILE A 71 7.48 -17.41 -4.83
C ILE A 71 8.14 -16.52 -3.76
N GLY A 72 8.83 -15.43 -4.20
CA GLY A 72 9.44 -14.46 -3.32
C GLY A 72 8.41 -13.55 -2.61
N VAL A 73 8.85 -12.89 -1.55
CA VAL A 73 8.00 -12.01 -0.74
C VAL A 73 7.46 -10.80 -1.53
N VAL A 74 8.13 -10.42 -2.60
CA VAL A 74 7.68 -9.31 -3.48
C VAL A 74 6.36 -9.69 -4.15
N LEU A 75 6.28 -10.87 -4.75
CA LEU A 75 5.09 -11.34 -5.45
C LEU A 75 4.01 -11.87 -4.49
N ASP A 76 4.39 -12.38 -3.29
CA ASP A 76 3.44 -12.91 -2.32
C ASP A 76 2.80 -11.81 -1.46
N LEU A 77 3.60 -10.85 -0.97
CA LEU A 77 3.14 -9.85 0.00
C LEU A 77 3.24 -8.41 -0.52
N MET A 78 4.40 -8.01 -1.07
CA MET A 78 4.66 -6.61 -1.43
C MET A 78 3.77 -6.11 -2.56
N ILE A 79 3.35 -6.97 -3.47
CA ILE A 79 2.48 -6.62 -4.61
C ILE A 79 1.18 -5.90 -4.17
N HIS A 80 0.63 -6.27 -3.02
CA HIS A 80 -0.55 -5.60 -2.48
C HIS A 80 -0.27 -4.16 -2.05
N ASP A 81 0.92 -3.91 -1.52
CA ASP A 81 1.34 -2.56 -1.11
C ASP A 81 1.74 -1.73 -2.33
N ILE A 82 2.33 -2.35 -3.35
CA ILE A 82 2.64 -1.71 -4.64
C ILE A 82 1.35 -1.17 -5.27
N GLU A 83 0.29 -1.98 -5.33
CA GLU A 83 -1.01 -1.56 -5.89
C GLU A 83 -1.57 -0.35 -5.14
N ILE A 84 -1.52 -0.37 -3.80
CA ILE A 84 -1.98 0.75 -2.96
C ILE A 84 -1.15 2.01 -3.23
N ILE A 85 0.18 1.90 -3.31
CA ILE A 85 1.07 3.03 -3.56
C ILE A 85 0.78 3.65 -4.93
N LEU A 86 0.66 2.83 -5.99
CA LEU A 86 0.31 3.31 -7.32
C LEU A 86 -1.02 4.06 -7.32
N HIS A 87 -2.02 3.52 -6.61
CA HIS A 87 -3.32 4.16 -6.47
C HIS A 87 -3.27 5.50 -5.73
N LEU A 88 -2.44 5.62 -4.67
CA LEU A 88 -2.34 6.84 -3.88
C LEU A 88 -1.50 7.92 -4.56
N VAL A 89 -0.38 7.54 -5.20
CA VAL A 89 0.59 8.49 -5.78
C VAL A 89 0.15 8.99 -7.16
N ARG A 90 -0.46 8.14 -7.98
CA ARG A 90 -1.01 8.46 -9.32
C ARG A 90 -0.01 9.15 -10.23
N SER A 91 1.22 8.69 -10.22
CA SER A 91 2.31 9.23 -11.05
C SER A 91 3.18 8.08 -11.56
N PRO A 92 3.80 8.22 -12.74
CA PRO A 92 4.74 7.21 -13.24
C PRO A 92 5.92 7.01 -12.29
N VAL A 93 6.39 5.76 -12.19
CA VAL A 93 7.63 5.42 -11.49
C VAL A 93 8.81 5.76 -12.40
N GLU A 94 9.74 6.59 -11.93
CA GLU A 94 10.97 6.96 -12.66
C GLU A 94 12.14 6.05 -12.31
N SER A 95 12.26 5.65 -11.05
CA SER A 95 13.34 4.77 -10.62
C SER A 95 12.93 3.84 -9.49
N ILE A 96 13.58 2.68 -9.47
CA ILE A 96 13.40 1.63 -8.48
C ILE A 96 14.79 1.25 -7.97
N ASP A 97 14.97 1.28 -6.66
CA ASP A 97 16.10 0.71 -5.94
C ASP A 97 15.58 -0.42 -5.07
N ALA A 98 16.08 -1.62 -5.24
CA ALA A 98 15.52 -2.82 -4.62
C ALA A 98 16.62 -3.74 -4.09
N VAL A 99 16.41 -4.23 -2.87
CA VAL A 99 17.21 -5.28 -2.25
C VAL A 99 16.29 -6.36 -1.71
N GLY A 100 16.69 -7.61 -1.90
CA GLY A 100 15.97 -8.77 -1.37
C GLY A 100 16.94 -9.86 -0.94
N ILE A 101 16.60 -10.55 0.14
CA ILE A 101 17.47 -11.58 0.73
C ILE A 101 16.64 -12.83 1.01
N PRO A 102 17.03 -13.98 0.46
CA PRO A 102 16.50 -15.29 0.85
C PRO A 102 17.19 -15.74 2.13
N VAL A 103 16.39 -16.18 3.10
CA VAL A 103 16.85 -16.64 4.41
C VAL A 103 16.44 -18.09 4.65
N LEU A 104 15.17 -18.42 4.41
CA LEU A 104 14.59 -19.74 4.64
C LEU A 104 14.10 -20.42 3.35
N SER A 105 13.85 -19.65 2.30
CA SER A 105 13.35 -20.16 1.02
C SER A 105 14.33 -19.88 -0.13
N ARG A 106 13.96 -20.31 -1.34
CA ARG A 106 14.77 -20.05 -2.55
C ARG A 106 14.64 -18.63 -3.09
N GLY A 107 13.47 -18.01 -2.93
CA GLY A 107 13.21 -16.61 -3.28
C GLY A 107 13.53 -15.69 -2.10
N GLU A 108 13.42 -14.40 -2.29
CA GLU A 108 13.59 -13.42 -1.23
C GLU A 108 12.51 -13.58 -0.15
N ASP A 109 12.93 -13.68 1.11
CA ASP A 109 12.06 -13.76 2.29
C ASP A 109 11.87 -12.39 2.96
N ILE A 110 12.76 -11.47 2.67
CA ILE A 110 12.67 -10.05 3.00
C ILE A 110 13.08 -9.24 1.77
N ALA A 111 12.35 -8.17 1.50
CA ALA A 111 12.68 -7.21 0.47
C ALA A 111 12.44 -5.78 0.97
N ASN A 112 13.32 -4.87 0.57
CA ASN A 112 13.14 -3.43 0.72
C ASN A 112 13.26 -2.76 -0.64
N VAL A 113 12.31 -1.87 -0.94
CA VAL A 113 12.23 -1.19 -2.23
C VAL A 113 12.01 0.29 -2.02
N ARG A 114 12.74 1.10 -2.77
CA ARG A 114 12.55 2.53 -2.87
C ARG A 114 12.11 2.91 -4.28
N PHE A 115 10.94 3.54 -4.37
CA PHE A 115 10.41 4.13 -5.60
C PHE A 115 10.64 5.64 -5.62
N ARG A 116 10.95 6.20 -6.79
CA ARG A 116 10.84 7.62 -7.10
C ARG A 116 9.82 7.80 -8.21
N PHE A 117 8.94 8.76 -8.04
CA PHE A 117 7.86 9.07 -8.97
C PHE A 117 8.10 10.40 -9.68
N ALA A 118 7.58 10.54 -10.90
CA ALA A 118 7.74 11.73 -11.73
C ALA A 118 7.20 13.03 -11.07
N ASN A 119 6.21 12.91 -10.16
CA ASN A 119 5.73 14.05 -9.36
C ASN A 119 6.62 14.39 -8.16
N GLY A 120 7.79 13.75 -8.03
CA GLY A 120 8.74 13.93 -6.94
C GLY A 120 8.40 13.19 -5.64
N CYS A 121 7.30 12.43 -5.61
CA CYS A 121 6.99 11.56 -4.48
C CYS A 121 8.00 10.42 -4.38
N VAL A 122 8.27 9.99 -3.15
CA VAL A 122 9.12 8.82 -2.86
C VAL A 122 8.35 7.83 -2.00
N ALA A 123 8.44 6.54 -2.29
CA ALA A 123 7.90 5.51 -1.43
C ALA A 123 8.97 4.49 -1.05
N ASN A 124 9.05 4.18 0.25
CA ASN A 124 9.84 3.07 0.78
C ASN A 124 8.92 1.95 1.22
N VAL A 125 9.19 0.73 0.77
CA VAL A 125 8.39 -0.45 1.07
C VAL A 125 9.27 -1.54 1.63
N THR A 126 8.90 -2.07 2.79
CA THR A 126 9.54 -3.25 3.38
C THR A 126 8.51 -4.35 3.51
N ALA A 127 8.79 -5.49 2.92
CA ALA A 127 8.01 -6.72 3.11
C ALA A 127 8.90 -7.84 3.64
N SER A 128 8.42 -8.56 4.66
CA SER A 128 9.12 -9.73 5.21
C SER A 128 8.13 -10.80 5.60
N ARG A 129 8.47 -12.05 5.31
CA ARG A 129 7.72 -13.24 5.75
C ARG A 129 8.48 -14.07 6.79
N ILE A 130 9.53 -13.50 7.38
CA ILE A 130 10.37 -14.15 8.41
C ILE A 130 10.37 -13.37 9.73
N SER A 131 9.32 -12.61 9.98
CA SER A 131 9.16 -11.84 11.23
C SER A 131 8.39 -12.66 12.27
N GLN A 132 8.64 -12.41 13.55
CA GLN A 132 7.82 -12.96 14.64
C GLN A 132 6.49 -12.23 14.77
N GLU A 133 6.44 -10.97 14.35
CA GLU A 133 5.27 -10.10 14.44
C GLU A 133 4.52 -10.01 13.11
N ARG A 134 3.22 -9.75 13.21
CA ARG A 134 2.40 -9.35 12.07
C ARG A 134 2.20 -7.84 12.10
N VAL A 135 2.82 -7.14 11.15
CA VAL A 135 2.71 -5.70 10.97
C VAL A 135 2.17 -5.41 9.57
N ARG A 136 1.21 -4.49 9.49
CA ARG A 136 0.68 -3.96 8.23
C ARG A 136 0.42 -2.48 8.43
N LYS A 137 1.40 -1.64 8.14
CA LYS A 137 1.33 -0.20 8.40
C LYS A 137 1.71 0.61 7.18
N ILE A 138 1.05 1.74 7.03
CA ILE A 138 1.42 2.78 6.08
C ILE A 138 1.53 4.12 6.79
N ARG A 139 2.57 4.86 6.44
CA ARG A 139 2.76 6.26 6.83
C ARG A 139 2.79 7.11 5.56
N VAL A 140 2.09 8.21 5.56
CA VAL A 140 2.06 9.14 4.43
C VAL A 140 2.38 10.53 4.93
N PHE A 141 3.38 11.12 4.32
CA PHE A 141 3.82 12.48 4.59
C PHE A 141 3.41 13.37 3.42
N GLN A 142 2.72 14.43 3.73
CA GLN A 142 2.33 15.48 2.79
C GLN A 142 2.59 16.85 3.42
N GLU A 143 2.35 17.91 2.68
CA GLU A 143 2.54 19.25 3.21
C GLU A 143 1.67 19.47 4.46
N ASN A 144 2.29 19.90 5.55
CA ASN A 144 1.66 20.22 6.84
C ASN A 144 0.89 19.06 7.52
N ALA A 145 1.06 17.83 7.06
CA ALA A 145 0.37 16.68 7.63
C ALA A 145 1.15 15.37 7.49
N TYR A 146 0.96 14.51 8.48
CA TYR A 146 1.48 13.16 8.53
C TYR A 146 0.38 12.20 8.99
N LEU A 147 0.13 11.17 8.21
CA LEU A 147 -0.84 10.12 8.52
C LEU A 147 -0.11 8.82 8.85
N SER A 148 -0.53 8.14 9.90
CA SER A 148 -0.04 6.81 10.27
C SER A 148 -1.21 5.87 10.49
N LEU A 149 -1.25 4.79 9.71
CA LEU A 149 -2.35 3.83 9.70
C LEU A 149 -1.85 2.42 9.94
N ASP A 150 -2.64 1.66 10.67
CA ASP A 150 -2.47 0.23 10.93
C ASP A 150 -3.65 -0.53 10.31
N TYR A 151 -3.39 -1.25 9.22
CA TYR A 151 -4.41 -2.04 8.51
C TYR A 151 -4.95 -3.19 9.34
N LYS A 152 -4.07 -3.81 10.15
CA LYS A 152 -4.46 -4.96 10.98
C LYS A 152 -5.46 -4.57 12.07
N ASN A 153 -5.19 -3.42 12.72
CA ASN A 153 -6.03 -2.93 13.82
C ASN A 153 -7.13 -1.98 13.34
N GLN A 154 -7.13 -1.64 12.04
CA GLN A 154 -8.02 -0.67 11.42
C GLN A 154 -8.10 0.61 12.26
N SER A 155 -6.94 1.19 12.49
CA SER A 155 -6.79 2.39 13.32
C SER A 155 -5.67 3.27 12.78
N GLY A 156 -5.65 4.51 13.19
CA GLY A 156 -4.63 5.43 12.79
C GLY A 156 -4.77 6.80 13.42
N TYR A 157 -3.88 7.68 13.03
CA TYR A 157 -3.92 9.08 13.43
C TYR A 157 -3.34 9.99 12.36
N LEU A 158 -3.83 11.22 12.36
CA LEU A 158 -3.31 12.35 11.60
C LEU A 158 -2.56 13.27 12.57
N LEU A 159 -1.31 13.61 12.23
CA LEU A 159 -0.62 14.75 12.81
C LEU A 159 -0.64 15.89 11.81
N ARG A 160 -1.09 17.06 12.22
CA ARG A 160 -1.13 18.26 11.40
C ARG A 160 -0.79 19.51 12.19
N LEU A 161 -0.43 20.55 11.48
CA LEU A 161 -0.32 21.87 12.09
C LEU A 161 -1.70 22.37 12.53
N ALA A 162 -1.75 23.02 13.69
CA ALA A 162 -2.96 23.68 14.17
C ALA A 162 -3.40 24.77 13.18
N ARG A 163 -4.70 24.91 12.98
CA ARG A 163 -5.30 25.99 12.20
C ARG A 163 -5.23 27.30 12.97
N GLU A 164 -5.41 28.43 12.30
CA GLU A 164 -5.34 29.75 12.93
C GLU A 164 -6.36 29.92 14.07
N ASP A 165 -7.56 29.42 13.88
CA ASP A 165 -8.64 29.43 14.88
C ASP A 165 -8.35 28.55 16.12
N GLU A 166 -7.51 27.53 15.97
CA GLU A 166 -7.06 26.65 17.04
C GLU A 166 -5.88 27.26 17.84
N LYS A 167 -5.17 28.25 17.27
CA LYS A 167 -4.03 28.90 17.91
C LYS A 167 -4.43 29.87 19.02
N GLU A 168 -5.59 30.52 18.91
CA GLU A 168 -6.06 31.55 19.82
C GLU A 168 -6.80 31.00 21.06
N SER A 169 -7.12 29.71 21.11
CA SER A 169 -7.94 29.15 22.18
C SER A 169 -7.16 28.81 23.45
N SER A 170 -6.92 29.82 24.29
CA SER A 170 -6.23 29.63 25.57
C SER A 170 -7.10 29.11 26.75
N GLY A 171 -8.40 28.99 26.58
CA GLY A 171 -9.32 28.49 27.62
C GLY A 171 -10.43 27.58 27.10
N LEU A 172 -11.18 28.03 26.11
CA LEU A 172 -12.27 27.25 25.50
C LEU A 172 -11.74 26.08 24.64
N GLY A 173 -10.56 26.21 24.01
CA GLY A 173 -9.97 25.16 23.19
C GLY A 173 -9.58 23.89 23.96
N LYS A 174 -9.28 24.01 25.25
CA LYS A 174 -9.11 22.85 26.12
C LYS A 174 -10.41 22.06 26.32
N LEU A 175 -11.56 22.73 26.35
CA LEU A 175 -12.86 22.08 26.48
C LEU A 175 -13.28 21.41 25.16
N ILE A 176 -12.98 22.03 24.01
CA ILE A 176 -13.28 21.46 22.68
C ILE A 176 -12.36 20.27 22.39
N SER A 177 -11.08 20.32 22.78
CA SER A 177 -10.14 19.20 22.63
C SER A 177 -10.51 17.98 23.48
N LEU A 178 -11.19 18.19 24.61
CA LEU A 178 -11.74 17.12 25.44
C LEU A 178 -12.99 16.47 24.81
N ALA A 179 -13.74 17.22 24.00
CA ALA A 179 -14.94 16.73 23.33
C ALA A 179 -14.66 16.00 22.00
N THR A 180 -13.50 16.24 21.35
CA THR A 180 -13.16 15.70 20.02
C THR A 180 -12.02 14.69 20.03
N ASP A 181 -11.56 14.19 21.16
CA ASP A 181 -10.42 13.26 21.31
C ASP A 181 -9.10 13.73 20.60
N SER A 182 -9.11 14.97 20.07
CA SER A 182 -7.96 15.64 19.46
C SER A 182 -7.02 16.15 20.55
N LYS A 183 -5.79 15.67 20.56
CA LYS A 183 -4.79 16.09 21.56
C LYS A 183 -3.74 16.98 20.92
N ILE A 184 -3.51 18.16 21.50
CA ILE A 184 -2.31 18.95 21.21
C ILE A 184 -1.12 18.13 21.72
N VAL A 185 -0.24 17.69 20.81
CA VAL A 185 0.87 16.79 21.17
C VAL A 185 2.07 17.58 21.61
N THR A 186 2.34 18.73 20.97
CA THR A 186 3.50 19.56 21.30
C THR A 186 3.38 20.96 20.68
N ASP A 187 4.11 21.89 21.26
CA ASP A 187 4.41 23.20 20.69
C ASP A 187 5.91 23.21 20.34
N PHE A 188 6.23 23.33 19.06
CA PHE A 188 7.60 23.35 18.57
C PHE A 188 7.83 24.60 17.72
N SER A 189 8.73 25.47 18.18
CA SER A 189 9.10 26.72 17.47
C SER A 189 7.90 27.58 17.06
N GLY A 190 6.87 27.69 17.93
CA GLY A 190 5.64 28.45 17.65
C GLY A 190 4.64 27.70 16.74
N HIS A 191 4.93 26.47 16.37
CA HIS A 191 3.99 25.62 15.64
C HIS A 191 3.34 24.61 16.57
N ARG A 192 2.03 24.65 16.67
CA ARG A 192 1.25 23.67 17.43
C ARG A 192 0.92 22.49 16.53
N ILE A 193 1.23 21.28 17.01
CA ILE A 193 0.91 20.03 16.34
C ILE A 193 -0.30 19.41 17.02
N VAL A 194 -1.32 19.13 16.23
CA VAL A 194 -2.55 18.47 16.67
C VAL A 194 -2.53 17.02 16.19
N ARG A 195 -2.82 16.10 17.12
CA ARG A 195 -3.03 14.69 16.80
C ARG A 195 -4.52 14.40 16.82
N GLU A 196 -5.02 13.95 15.67
CA GLU A 196 -6.41 13.54 15.50
C GLU A 196 -6.47 12.04 15.26
N PRO A 197 -7.32 11.28 15.96
CA PRO A 197 -7.56 9.89 15.60
C PRO A 197 -8.21 9.83 14.22
N VAL A 198 -7.86 8.84 13.45
CA VAL A 198 -8.58 8.53 12.20
C VAL A 198 -9.78 7.68 12.58
N GLU A 199 -10.97 8.27 12.48
CA GLU A 199 -12.22 7.56 12.71
C GLU A 199 -12.46 6.57 11.58
N VAL A 200 -12.64 5.30 11.94
CA VAL A 200 -12.85 4.21 11.01
C VAL A 200 -13.98 3.34 11.53
N GLU A 201 -15.04 3.23 10.76
CA GLU A 201 -16.02 2.16 10.96
C GLU A 201 -15.39 0.84 10.54
N LYS A 202 -15.10 -0.03 11.52
CA LYS A 202 -14.41 -1.29 11.28
C LYS A 202 -15.27 -2.24 10.45
N GLY A 203 -14.63 -2.91 9.51
CA GLY A 203 -15.28 -3.86 8.61
C GLY A 203 -14.33 -4.99 8.22
N GLU A 204 -14.87 -6.07 7.72
CA GLU A 204 -14.08 -7.17 7.19
C GLU A 204 -13.74 -6.89 5.71
N PRO A 205 -12.44 -6.66 5.36
CA PRO A 205 -12.06 -6.20 4.02
C PRO A 205 -12.48 -7.15 2.89
N LEU A 206 -12.38 -8.47 3.10
CA LEU A 206 -12.77 -9.46 2.10
C LEU A 206 -14.28 -9.42 1.83
N ARG A 207 -15.09 -9.23 2.86
CA ARG A 207 -16.54 -9.07 2.70
C ARG A 207 -16.85 -7.81 1.88
N ILE A 208 -16.22 -6.69 2.20
CA ILE A 208 -16.42 -5.42 1.48
C ILE A 208 -15.98 -5.57 0.02
N GLU A 209 -14.90 -6.29 -0.25
CA GLU A 209 -14.44 -6.60 -1.59
C GLU A 209 -15.49 -7.39 -2.39
N LEU A 210 -16.02 -8.48 -1.81
CA LEU A 210 -17.01 -9.32 -2.46
C LEU A 210 -18.33 -8.57 -2.71
N GLU A 211 -18.78 -7.78 -1.75
CA GLU A 211 -19.97 -6.92 -1.90
C GLU A 211 -19.77 -5.89 -3.02
N SER A 212 -18.59 -5.25 -3.07
CA SER A 212 -18.21 -4.31 -4.15
C SER A 212 -18.19 -5.00 -5.52
N PHE A 213 -17.62 -6.19 -5.62
CA PHE A 213 -17.61 -6.96 -6.87
C PHE A 213 -19.01 -7.29 -7.34
N LEU A 214 -19.88 -7.79 -6.44
CA LEU A 214 -21.26 -8.12 -6.76
C LEU A 214 -22.04 -6.89 -7.23
N GLN A 215 -21.83 -5.74 -6.60
CA GLN A 215 -22.42 -4.48 -7.03
C GLN A 215 -21.96 -4.10 -8.44
N CYS A 216 -20.64 -4.11 -8.69
CA CYS A 216 -20.10 -3.81 -10.01
C CYS A 216 -20.65 -4.75 -11.08
N ALA A 217 -20.78 -6.05 -10.78
CA ALA A 217 -21.30 -7.04 -11.71
C ALA A 217 -22.80 -6.84 -12.03
N ARG A 218 -23.60 -6.40 -11.05
CA ARG A 218 -25.05 -6.13 -11.24
C ARG A 218 -25.33 -4.84 -11.99
N GLU A 219 -24.53 -3.80 -11.71
CA GLU A 219 -24.79 -2.44 -12.17
C GLU A 219 -23.89 -2.03 -13.36
N GLY A 220 -22.97 -2.91 -13.80
CA GLY A 220 -22.03 -2.62 -14.87
C GLY A 220 -20.99 -1.54 -14.50
N LEU A 221 -20.67 -1.42 -13.20
CA LEU A 221 -19.74 -0.40 -12.70
C LEU A 221 -18.30 -0.86 -12.85
N LYS A 222 -17.38 0.12 -12.92
CA LYS A 222 -15.93 -0.14 -12.91
C LYS A 222 -15.49 -0.57 -11.50
N PRO A 223 -14.81 -1.73 -11.34
CA PRO A 223 -14.32 -2.17 -10.05
C PRO A 223 -13.20 -1.28 -9.51
N ARG A 224 -13.05 -1.23 -8.18
CA ARG A 224 -11.98 -0.45 -7.53
C ARG A 224 -10.59 -0.92 -7.92
N VAL A 225 -10.39 -2.23 -7.98
CA VAL A 225 -9.14 -2.85 -8.44
C VAL A 225 -9.40 -3.50 -9.79
N THR A 226 -9.14 -2.74 -10.84
CA THR A 226 -9.32 -3.23 -12.22
C THR A 226 -8.20 -4.20 -12.61
N GLY A 227 -8.45 -5.03 -13.63
CA GLY A 227 -7.42 -5.88 -14.21
C GLY A 227 -6.17 -5.10 -14.65
N LEU A 228 -6.34 -3.88 -15.20
CA LEU A 228 -5.19 -3.03 -15.59
C LEU A 228 -4.40 -2.54 -14.38
N ALA A 229 -5.06 -2.06 -13.32
CA ALA A 229 -4.37 -1.62 -12.12
C ALA A 229 -3.56 -2.76 -11.47
N ALA A 230 -4.12 -3.96 -11.45
CA ALA A 230 -3.42 -5.15 -10.96
C ALA A 230 -2.27 -5.58 -11.88
N ALA A 231 -2.43 -5.44 -13.22
CA ALA A 231 -1.36 -5.70 -14.16
C ALA A 231 -0.19 -4.71 -13.98
N ASP A 232 -0.47 -3.43 -13.74
CA ASP A 232 0.57 -2.42 -13.46
C ASP A 232 1.33 -2.75 -12.16
N ALA A 233 0.64 -3.22 -11.12
CA ALA A 233 1.28 -3.67 -9.88
C ALA A 233 2.13 -4.94 -10.09
N LEU A 234 1.64 -5.88 -10.91
CA LEU A 234 2.38 -7.09 -11.27
C LEU A 234 3.63 -6.75 -12.09
N ASP A 235 3.55 -5.84 -13.05
CA ASP A 235 4.69 -5.39 -13.85
C ASP A 235 5.81 -4.86 -12.96
N LEU A 236 5.48 -4.01 -11.97
CA LEU A 236 6.44 -3.50 -11.01
C LEU A 236 6.99 -4.59 -10.10
N ALA A 237 6.15 -5.49 -9.60
CA ALA A 237 6.60 -6.59 -8.74
C ALA A 237 7.59 -7.51 -9.48
N LEU A 238 7.33 -7.83 -10.74
CA LEU A 238 8.23 -8.62 -11.58
C LEU A 238 9.55 -7.89 -11.88
N GLU A 239 9.50 -6.57 -12.12
CA GLU A 239 10.70 -5.76 -12.32
C GLU A 239 11.56 -5.70 -11.05
N ILE A 240 10.93 -5.57 -9.87
CA ILE A 240 11.62 -5.62 -8.58
C ILE A 240 12.30 -6.97 -8.38
N THR A 241 11.58 -8.07 -8.59
CA THR A 241 12.14 -9.43 -8.48
C THR A 241 13.34 -9.61 -9.40
N ARG A 242 13.25 -9.16 -10.66
CA ARG A 242 14.36 -9.19 -11.63
C ARG A 242 15.59 -8.43 -11.12
N ARG A 243 15.41 -7.19 -10.59
CA ARG A 243 16.52 -6.38 -10.05
C ARG A 243 17.18 -7.02 -8.83
N ILE A 244 16.38 -7.61 -7.93
CA ILE A 244 16.88 -8.36 -6.78
C ILE A 244 17.70 -9.55 -7.25
N GLU A 245 17.22 -10.30 -8.24
CA GLU A 245 17.91 -11.46 -8.80
C GLU A 245 19.22 -11.08 -9.49
N GLU A 246 19.26 -9.98 -10.23
CA GLU A 246 20.45 -9.49 -10.92
C GLU A 246 21.51 -8.95 -9.94
N SER A 247 21.10 -8.41 -8.80
CA SER A 247 22.00 -7.90 -7.78
C SER A 247 22.50 -8.97 -6.80
N ASP A 248 22.00 -10.20 -6.87
CA ASP A 248 22.39 -11.30 -5.98
C ASP A 248 23.79 -11.84 -6.31
N PRO A 249 24.81 -11.60 -5.47
CA PRO A 249 26.17 -12.03 -5.77
C PRO A 249 26.33 -13.56 -5.85
N ARG A 250 25.39 -14.34 -5.34
CA ARG A 250 25.40 -15.80 -5.42
C ARG A 250 25.07 -16.34 -6.82
N ARG A 251 24.54 -15.50 -7.71
CA ARG A 251 24.22 -15.83 -9.10
C ARG A 251 25.31 -15.38 -10.09
N ALA A 252 26.32 -14.64 -9.60
CA ALA A 252 27.44 -14.15 -10.41
C ALA A 252 28.61 -15.15 -10.52
N GLY A 253 28.45 -16.40 -10.04
CA GLY A 253 29.45 -17.47 -10.08
C GLY A 253 29.05 -18.65 -10.94
#